data_634d9700e9f4a1d4c90bde9a33cd4861
#
_entry.id   634d9700e9f4a1d4c90bde9a33cd4861
#
_cell.length_a   1.000
_cell.length_b   1.000
_cell.length_c   1.000
_cell.angle_alpha   90.00
_cell.angle_beta   90.00
_cell.angle_gamma   90.00
#
_symmetry.space_group_name_H-M   'P 1'
#
loop_
_entity.id
_entity.type
_entity.pdbx_description
1 polymer ?
#
loop_
_entity_poly.entity_id
_entity_poly.type
_entity_poly.pdbx_seq_one_letter_code
_entity_poly.pdbx_strand_id
1 'polypeptide(L)'
;MSKYVLAFRGQPDRTPAAEEEQAWGAWFGQLGPSIVDAGNRVGATRTLAAARRGEPGRAVLTGYVVVDAADLDAAATLAAGCPGLADGVDVEVAEVIAS
;
A
#
# COMPACT_ATOMS: atom_id res chain seq x y z
N MET A 1 17.33 4.84 -10.11
CA MET A 1 16.09 4.12 -9.75
C MET A 1 14.95 5.11 -9.57
N SER A 2 13.75 4.68 -9.84
CA SER A 2 12.56 5.51 -9.63
C SER A 2 11.92 5.20 -8.30
N LYS A 3 11.10 6.12 -7.82
CA LYS A 3 10.34 5.95 -6.58
C LYS A 3 8.92 5.50 -6.91
N TYR A 4 8.38 4.65 -6.07
CA TYR A 4 7.04 4.10 -6.24
C TYR A 4 6.30 4.15 -4.90
N VAL A 5 5.04 4.59 -4.96
CA VAL A 5 4.15 4.52 -3.81
C VAL A 5 3.47 3.16 -3.83
N LEU A 6 3.51 2.47 -2.71
CA LEU A 6 2.68 1.29 -2.48
C LEU A 6 1.55 1.73 -1.57
N ALA A 7 0.35 1.85 -2.11
CA ALA A 7 -0.82 2.29 -1.37
C ALA A 7 -1.67 1.08 -1.00
N PHE A 8 -1.95 0.92 0.28
CA PHE A 8 -2.73 -0.20 0.79
C PHE A 8 -4.18 0.21 0.93
N ARG A 9 -5.09 -0.59 0.37
CA ARG A 9 -6.52 -0.35 0.44
C ARG A 9 -7.21 -1.56 1.01
N GLY A 10 -8.04 -1.35 2.02
CA GLY A 10 -8.73 -2.44 2.68
C GLY A 10 -10.02 -1.98 3.29
N GLN A 11 -10.65 -2.86 4.08
CA GLN A 11 -11.88 -2.52 4.77
C GLN A 11 -11.58 -1.53 5.89
N PRO A 12 -12.41 -0.48 6.03
CA PRO A 12 -12.28 0.42 7.17
C PRO A 12 -12.55 -0.35 8.47
N ASP A 13 -11.89 0.07 9.54
CA ASP A 13 -12.09 -0.47 10.89
C ASP A 13 -11.69 -1.95 11.07
N ARG A 14 -11.00 -2.53 10.09
CA ARG A 14 -10.51 -3.90 10.25
C ARG A 14 -9.30 -3.91 11.19
N THR A 15 -9.33 -4.81 12.17
CA THR A 15 -8.21 -5.01 13.07
C THR A 15 -7.43 -6.25 12.61
N PRO A 16 -6.15 -6.10 12.22
CA PRO A 16 -5.34 -7.26 11.82
C PRO A 16 -5.13 -8.21 13.00
N ALA A 17 -5.07 -9.51 12.70
CA ALA A 17 -4.67 -10.50 13.69
C ALA A 17 -3.18 -10.34 14.02
N ALA A 18 -2.76 -10.85 15.17
CA ALA A 18 -1.37 -10.73 15.61
C ALA A 18 -0.40 -11.36 14.60
N GLU A 19 -0.76 -12.48 14.00
CA GLU A 19 0.05 -13.14 12.98
C GLU A 19 0.21 -12.26 11.74
N GLU A 20 -0.84 -11.55 11.37
CA GLU A 20 -0.79 -10.63 10.23
C GLU A 20 0.15 -9.47 10.55
N GLU A 21 0.06 -8.89 11.75
CA GLU A 21 0.94 -7.78 12.13
C GLU A 21 2.41 -8.21 12.12
N GLN A 22 2.71 -9.42 12.59
CA GLN A 22 4.06 -9.96 12.54
C GLN A 22 4.54 -10.14 11.11
N ALA A 23 3.68 -10.63 10.23
CA ALA A 23 4.00 -10.81 8.82
C ALA A 23 4.27 -9.46 8.13
N TRP A 24 3.50 -8.42 8.45
CA TRP A 24 3.75 -7.07 7.95
C TRP A 24 5.13 -6.57 8.39
N GLY A 25 5.47 -6.75 9.66
CA GLY A 25 6.78 -6.36 10.17
C GLY A 25 7.92 -7.08 9.45
N ALA A 26 7.77 -8.38 9.21
CA ALA A 26 8.76 -9.15 8.47
C ALA A 26 8.90 -8.66 7.02
N TRP A 27 7.77 -8.35 6.36
CA TRP A 27 7.80 -7.84 5.00
C TRP A 27 8.47 -6.47 4.92
N PHE A 28 8.17 -5.55 5.85
CA PHE A 28 8.86 -4.26 5.92
C PHE A 28 10.36 -4.44 6.14
N GLY A 29 10.74 -5.44 6.93
CA GLY A 29 12.15 -5.79 7.10
C GLY A 29 12.81 -6.21 5.79
N GLN A 30 12.10 -6.99 4.97
CA GLN A 30 12.59 -7.39 3.65
C GLN A 30 12.69 -6.21 2.69
N LEU A 31 11.74 -5.26 2.77
CA LEU A 31 11.77 -4.05 1.96
C LEU A 31 12.91 -3.11 2.38
N GLY A 32 13.42 -3.25 3.60
CA GLY A 32 14.30 -2.27 4.26
C GLY A 32 15.24 -1.48 3.36
N PRO A 33 16.13 -2.16 2.57
CA PRO A 33 17.06 -1.42 1.71
C PRO A 33 16.39 -0.61 0.61
N SER A 34 15.16 -0.95 0.23
CA SER A 34 14.42 -0.26 -0.82
C SER A 34 13.52 0.85 -0.30
N ILE A 35 13.31 0.95 1.01
CA ILE A 35 12.39 1.95 1.58
C ILE A 35 13.02 3.34 1.49
N VAL A 36 12.29 4.25 0.84
CA VAL A 36 12.62 5.68 0.80
C VAL A 36 11.91 6.41 1.93
N ASP A 37 10.64 6.06 2.13
CA ASP A 37 9.79 6.63 3.18
C ASP A 37 8.93 5.49 3.71
N ALA A 38 9.06 5.19 4.98
CA ALA A 38 8.32 4.11 5.61
C ALA A 38 6.80 4.37 5.63
N GLY A 39 6.40 5.61 5.35
CA GLY A 39 5.00 5.95 5.26
C GLY A 39 4.30 5.96 6.61
N ASN A 40 2.99 5.81 6.55
CA ASN A 40 2.16 5.84 7.74
C ASN A 40 0.93 4.96 7.54
N ARG A 41 0.43 4.41 8.64
CA ARG A 41 -0.94 3.92 8.68
C ARG A 41 -1.85 5.13 8.73
N VAL A 42 -2.99 5.05 8.05
CA VAL A 42 -3.98 6.12 8.08
C VAL A 42 -5.29 5.58 8.66
N GLY A 43 -5.98 6.42 9.38
CA GLY A 43 -7.22 6.05 10.06
C GLY A 43 -8.45 6.56 9.34
N ALA A 44 -9.25 7.36 10.00
CA ALA A 44 -10.53 7.85 9.48
C ALA A 44 -10.36 8.44 8.08
N THR A 45 -11.20 7.99 7.16
CA THR A 45 -11.12 8.40 5.75
C THR A 45 -12.48 8.90 5.28
N ARG A 46 -12.45 9.76 4.28
CA ARG A 46 -13.64 10.19 3.56
C ARG A 46 -13.29 10.30 2.10
N THR A 47 -14.05 9.65 1.25
CA THR A 47 -13.86 9.71 -0.19
C THR A 47 -14.84 10.71 -0.79
N LEU A 48 -14.31 11.68 -1.52
CA LEU A 48 -15.12 12.61 -2.30
C LEU A 48 -15.17 12.06 -3.71
N ALA A 49 -16.36 11.67 -4.17
CA ALA A 49 -16.52 11.10 -5.49
C ALA A 49 -16.62 12.21 -6.54
N ALA A 50 -15.97 11.98 -7.69
CA ALA A 50 -16.08 12.90 -8.82
C ALA A 50 -17.51 12.82 -9.40
N ALA A 51 -18.01 13.96 -9.89
CA ALA A 51 -19.28 13.99 -10.58
C ALA A 51 -19.23 13.06 -11.80
N ARG A 52 -20.36 12.39 -12.08
CA ARG A 52 -20.50 11.46 -13.25
C ARG A 52 -19.62 10.21 -13.16
N ARG A 53 -19.12 9.90 -11.99
CA ARG A 53 -18.46 8.65 -11.71
C ARG A 53 -19.42 7.73 -10.98
N GLY A 54 -19.19 6.43 -11.11
CA GLY A 54 -19.89 5.46 -10.29
C GLY A 54 -19.51 5.64 -8.81
N GLU A 55 -20.20 4.94 -7.93
CA GLU A 55 -19.90 4.99 -6.51
C GLU A 55 -18.47 4.56 -6.24
N PRO A 56 -17.78 5.20 -5.27
CA PRO A 56 -16.45 4.75 -4.88
C PRO A 56 -16.51 3.33 -4.33
N GLY A 57 -15.44 2.57 -4.55
CA GLY A 57 -15.29 1.25 -3.97
C GLY A 57 -15.32 1.29 -2.45
N ARG A 58 -15.61 0.15 -1.84
CA ARG A 58 -15.68 0.05 -0.38
C ARG A 58 -14.30 0.06 0.27
N ALA A 59 -13.28 -0.39 -0.45
CA ALA A 59 -11.93 -0.38 0.05
C ALA A 59 -11.41 1.05 0.14
N VAL A 60 -10.81 1.39 1.27
CA VAL A 60 -10.28 2.72 1.52
C VAL A 60 -8.78 2.63 1.75
N LEU A 61 -8.10 3.77 1.61
CA LEU A 61 -6.68 3.87 1.93
C LEU A 61 -6.46 3.57 3.41
N THR A 62 -5.59 2.61 3.70
CA THR A 62 -5.26 2.23 5.08
C THR A 62 -3.81 2.50 5.44
N GLY A 63 -2.97 2.80 4.46
CA GLY A 63 -1.56 3.10 4.69
C GLY A 63 -0.80 3.19 3.38
N TYR A 64 0.47 3.54 3.47
CA TYR A 64 1.33 3.62 2.30
C TYR A 64 2.79 3.50 2.71
N VAL A 65 3.63 3.16 1.74
CA VAL A 65 5.09 3.17 1.86
C VAL A 65 5.66 3.61 0.50
N VAL A 66 6.80 4.27 0.50
CA VAL A 66 7.48 4.67 -0.73
C VAL A 66 8.78 3.88 -0.85
N VAL A 67 8.99 3.23 -1.99
CA VAL A 67 10.17 2.41 -2.24
C VAL A 67 10.89 2.87 -3.50
N ASP A 68 12.18 2.55 -3.59
CA ASP A 68 12.96 2.65 -4.82
C ASP A 68 12.87 1.32 -5.56
N ALA A 69 12.74 1.36 -6.87
CA ALA A 69 12.81 0.17 -7.71
C ALA A 69 13.30 0.56 -9.10
N ALA A 70 13.81 -0.40 -9.85
CA ALA A 70 14.34 -0.16 -11.18
C ALA A 70 13.24 0.24 -12.17
N ASP A 71 12.07 -0.37 -12.05
CA ASP A 71 10.92 -0.11 -12.90
C ASP A 71 9.64 -0.53 -12.20
N LEU A 72 8.51 -0.34 -12.86
CA LEU A 72 7.20 -0.68 -12.30
C LEU A 72 7.08 -2.18 -11.99
N ASP A 73 7.63 -3.04 -12.86
CA ASP A 73 7.57 -4.49 -12.64
C ASP A 73 8.36 -4.88 -11.39
N ALA A 74 9.51 -4.28 -11.17
CA ALA A 74 10.31 -4.53 -9.97
C ALA A 74 9.57 -4.07 -8.71
N ALA A 75 8.92 -2.90 -8.77
CA ALA A 75 8.11 -2.40 -7.66
C ALA A 75 6.92 -3.32 -7.37
N ALA A 76 6.26 -3.81 -8.42
CA ALA A 76 5.15 -4.75 -8.28
C ALA A 76 5.61 -6.07 -7.66
N THR A 77 6.82 -6.52 -7.98
CA THR A 77 7.41 -7.72 -7.37
C THR A 77 7.60 -7.53 -5.86
N LEU A 78 8.09 -6.36 -5.45
CA LEU A 78 8.18 -6.04 -4.02
C LEU A 78 6.80 -6.03 -3.36
N ALA A 79 5.82 -5.44 -4.02
CA ALA A 79 4.45 -5.35 -3.50
C ALA A 79 3.79 -6.72 -3.38
N ALA A 80 4.14 -7.66 -4.25
CA ALA A 80 3.57 -9.00 -4.24
C ALA A 80 3.85 -9.76 -2.94
N GLY A 81 4.85 -9.34 -2.18
CA GLY A 81 5.15 -9.93 -0.87
C GLY A 81 4.27 -9.43 0.27
N CYS A 82 3.37 -8.48 0.00
CA CYS A 82 2.54 -7.88 1.05
C CYS A 82 1.60 -8.92 1.68
N PRO A 83 1.67 -9.12 3.00
CA PRO A 83 0.81 -10.09 3.68
C PRO A 83 -0.68 -9.78 3.57
N GLY A 84 -1.02 -8.50 3.44
CA GLY A 84 -2.43 -8.08 3.35
C GLY A 84 -3.15 -8.62 2.13
N LEU A 85 -2.42 -9.00 1.06
CA LEU A 85 -3.03 -9.56 -0.14
C LEU A 85 -3.83 -10.83 0.16
N ALA A 86 -3.41 -11.62 1.15
CA ALA A 86 -4.15 -12.80 1.57
C ALA A 86 -5.38 -12.48 2.43
N ASP A 87 -5.46 -11.25 2.93
CA ASP A 87 -6.46 -10.84 3.93
C ASP A 87 -7.36 -9.70 3.43
N GLY A 88 -7.48 -9.56 2.12
CA GLY A 88 -8.40 -8.60 1.52
C GLY A 88 -7.87 -7.18 1.41
N VAL A 89 -6.58 -6.99 1.50
CA VAL A 89 -5.92 -5.69 1.28
C VAL A 89 -5.38 -5.66 -0.15
N ASP A 90 -5.81 -4.68 -0.93
CA ASP A 90 -5.24 -4.43 -2.25
C ASP A 90 -4.00 -3.56 -2.10
N VAL A 91 -3.01 -3.77 -2.98
CA VAL A 91 -1.83 -2.92 -3.04
C VAL A 91 -1.80 -2.25 -4.41
N GLU A 92 -1.91 -0.94 -4.43
CA GLU A 92 -1.78 -0.15 -5.65
C GLU A 92 -0.34 0.34 -5.74
N VAL A 93 0.30 0.06 -6.87
CA VAL A 93 1.69 0.45 -7.11
C VAL A 93 1.68 1.59 -8.12
N ALA A 94 2.23 2.74 -7.74
CA ALA A 94 2.21 3.91 -8.61
C ALA A 94 3.57 4.59 -8.64
N GLU A 95 4.04 4.90 -9.85
CA GLU A 95 5.30 5.63 -10.01
C GLU A 95 5.14 7.07 -9.53
N VAL A 96 6.11 7.53 -8.76
CA VAL A 96 6.18 8.94 -8.37
C VAL A 96 6.77 9.73 -9.54
N ILE A 97 6.00 10.64 -10.09
CA ILE A 97 6.45 11.48 -11.20
C ILE A 97 7.27 12.64 -10.63
N ALA A 98 8.50 12.76 -11.09
CA ALA A 98 9.34 13.88 -10.70
C ALA A 98 8.80 15.16 -11.36
N SER A 99 8.66 16.21 -10.58
CA SER A 99 8.16 17.50 -11.06
C SER A 99 9.28 18.52 -11.21
#